data_e0cc2a5ffd73ed3643b5fbb3f3698c77
#
_entry.id   e0cc2a5ffd73ed3643b5fbb3f3698c77
#
_cell.length_a   1.000
_cell.length_b   1.000
_cell.length_c   1.000
_cell.angle_alpha   90.00
_cell.angle_beta   90.00
_cell.angle_gamma   90.00
#
_symmetry.space_group_name_H-M   'P 1'
#
loop_
_entity.id
_entity.type
_entity.pdbx_description
1 polymer ?
#
loop_
_entity_poly.entity_id
_entity_poly.type
_entity_poly.pdbx_seq_one_letter_code
_entity_poly.pdbx_strand_id
1 'polypeptide(L)'
;MNKNLPEDPQLREMVKAALAHQVTRRAVLGGAVATSAAALLAACAPADKPSLTPATDVSDSDPTLIWSNWTGYMDLPNNPTTLDTFKSETGISVTYREDFNDNDEYFGKVKDQLALGKDIGADITCPTSWMAARWINAGYVQTFDDANIPNKKNLQPAYLGEAYDPNRKMSLPYQGILAGFAYDKKAYKDATGKEAPAVLEDLWNPALKGRIGVLSEMRDTVGIVLMDQGVSIGDANSLTEDAFMSAIEVIGQKVTEGQIARIKGNSYTQDLANGDTIVAIAWSGDIMVLNSEAGYDRFGFVLPESGGTISADCFVIPMGATHKKNAEKLMNFYYEPYNAAVLAAYVNYITPVVGAKEEAIKLDPALADNQLIFPTEEFLKLTQGFRALDAKEEQAFAKAFQKIKLGA
;
A
#
# COMPACT_ATOMS: atom_id res chain seq x y z
N MET A 1 -13.80 -34.52 -34.75
CA MET A 1 -13.92 -33.84 -33.45
C MET A 1 -14.14 -32.36 -33.70
N ASN A 2 -15.39 -32.00 -34.00
CA ASN A 2 -15.82 -30.60 -34.20
C ASN A 2 -16.93 -30.31 -33.19
N LYS A 3 -16.59 -29.71 -32.08
CA LYS A 3 -17.59 -29.11 -31.17
C LYS A 3 -17.03 -27.80 -30.63
N ASN A 4 -17.84 -26.74 -30.84
CA ASN A 4 -17.73 -25.42 -30.22
C ASN A 4 -16.77 -24.39 -30.85
N LEU A 5 -16.91 -24.11 -32.13
CA LEU A 5 -16.52 -22.81 -32.68
C LEU A 5 -17.73 -21.85 -32.57
N PRO A 6 -17.50 -20.57 -32.20
CA PRO A 6 -18.56 -19.56 -32.12
C PRO A 6 -19.33 -19.44 -33.46
N GLU A 7 -20.62 -19.12 -33.41
CA GLU A 7 -21.40 -18.90 -34.61
C GLU A 7 -21.07 -17.58 -35.32
N ASP A 8 -20.54 -16.60 -34.60
CA ASP A 8 -20.07 -15.35 -35.17
C ASP A 8 -18.86 -15.55 -36.08
N PRO A 9 -18.89 -15.10 -37.35
CA PRO A 9 -17.82 -15.32 -38.33
C PRO A 9 -16.48 -14.67 -37.92
N GLN A 10 -16.50 -13.49 -37.26
CA GLN A 10 -15.29 -12.78 -36.84
C GLN A 10 -14.63 -13.46 -35.65
N LEU A 11 -15.42 -13.89 -34.66
CA LEU A 11 -14.93 -14.66 -33.52
C LEU A 11 -14.39 -16.04 -33.96
N ARG A 12 -15.01 -16.66 -34.94
CA ARG A 12 -14.57 -17.94 -35.50
C ARG A 12 -13.19 -17.85 -36.18
N GLU A 13 -12.92 -16.77 -36.92
CA GLU A 13 -11.61 -16.55 -37.53
C GLU A 13 -10.53 -16.20 -36.50
N MET A 14 -10.84 -15.45 -35.44
CA MET A 14 -9.92 -15.18 -34.35
C MET A 14 -9.54 -16.47 -33.59
N VAL A 15 -10.49 -17.35 -33.32
CA VAL A 15 -10.22 -18.64 -32.65
C VAL A 15 -9.39 -19.56 -33.54
N LYS A 16 -9.63 -19.60 -34.85
CA LYS A 16 -8.79 -20.36 -35.81
C LYS A 16 -7.38 -19.83 -35.88
N ALA A 17 -7.17 -18.51 -35.89
CA ALA A 17 -5.84 -17.88 -35.87
C ALA A 17 -5.07 -18.20 -34.58
N ALA A 18 -5.73 -18.16 -33.43
CA ALA A 18 -5.14 -18.52 -32.15
C ALA A 18 -4.72 -20.00 -32.06
N LEU A 19 -5.53 -20.91 -32.62
CA LEU A 19 -5.21 -22.33 -32.69
C LEU A 19 -4.09 -22.63 -33.68
N ALA A 20 -3.98 -21.91 -34.80
CA ALA A 20 -2.89 -22.02 -35.76
C ALA A 20 -1.53 -21.61 -35.15
N HIS A 21 -1.52 -20.57 -34.29
CA HIS A 21 -0.28 -20.18 -33.57
C HIS A 21 0.18 -21.21 -32.53
N GLN A 22 -0.71 -21.99 -31.93
CA GLN A 22 -0.31 -23.09 -31.02
C GLN A 22 0.32 -24.27 -31.72
N VAL A 23 -0.08 -24.55 -32.97
CA VAL A 23 0.49 -25.65 -33.76
C VAL A 23 1.91 -25.33 -34.23
N THR A 24 2.22 -24.08 -34.53
CA THR A 24 3.55 -23.65 -35.01
C THR A 24 4.65 -23.78 -33.93
N ARG A 25 4.31 -23.71 -32.66
CA ARG A 25 5.28 -23.91 -31.54
C ARG A 25 5.70 -25.37 -31.34
N ARG A 26 4.94 -26.35 -31.81
CA ARG A 26 5.29 -27.78 -31.71
C ARG A 26 6.15 -28.29 -32.87
N ALA A 27 6.22 -27.56 -33.98
CA ALA A 27 6.97 -27.96 -35.17
C ALA A 27 8.45 -27.55 -35.16
N VAL A 28 8.93 -26.78 -34.19
CA VAL A 28 10.33 -26.30 -34.11
C VAL A 28 11.24 -27.22 -33.28
N LEU A 29 10.71 -28.28 -32.65
CA LEU A 29 11.52 -29.21 -31.83
C LEU A 29 11.96 -30.51 -32.52
N GLY A 30 11.87 -30.60 -33.84
CA GLY A 30 12.27 -31.79 -34.57
C GLY A 30 13.09 -31.50 -35.84
N GLY A 31 14.36 -31.14 -35.68
CA GLY A 31 15.28 -31.17 -36.85
C GLY A 31 16.34 -30.06 -36.80
N ALA A 32 17.48 -30.38 -36.20
CA ALA A 32 18.85 -30.05 -36.62
C ALA A 32 19.82 -30.29 -35.44
N VAL A 33 20.39 -31.47 -35.43
CA VAL A 33 21.62 -31.78 -34.69
C VAL A 33 22.79 -31.42 -35.59
N ALA A 34 23.73 -30.69 -35.04
CA ALA A 34 25.11 -30.44 -35.42
C ALA A 34 25.41 -29.02 -35.91
N THR A 35 26.15 -28.39 -35.10
CA THR A 35 27.21 -27.38 -35.18
C THR A 35 26.91 -26.10 -34.37
N SER A 36 27.78 -25.96 -33.37
CA SER A 36 28.08 -24.75 -32.56
C SER A 36 27.65 -24.81 -31.09
N ALA A 37 28.41 -25.60 -30.31
CA ALA A 37 28.37 -25.60 -28.85
C ALA A 37 28.94 -24.31 -28.19
N ALA A 38 29.21 -23.27 -28.97
CA ALA A 38 29.78 -22.00 -28.45
C ALA A 38 28.76 -20.84 -28.36
N ALA A 39 27.54 -21.01 -28.90
CA ALA A 39 26.52 -19.95 -28.86
C ALA A 39 25.44 -20.14 -27.78
N LEU A 40 25.45 -21.25 -27.03
CA LEU A 40 24.46 -21.56 -25.99
C LEU A 40 24.84 -21.09 -24.57
N LEU A 41 26.04 -20.55 -24.37
CA LEU A 41 26.46 -19.96 -23.09
C LEU A 41 26.17 -18.47 -22.96
N ALA A 42 25.69 -17.79 -24.00
CA ALA A 42 25.31 -16.37 -23.95
C ALA A 42 23.83 -16.16 -23.65
N ALA A 43 23.01 -17.21 -23.51
CA ALA A 43 21.56 -17.09 -23.30
C ALA A 43 21.14 -17.14 -21.83
N CYS A 44 22.09 -17.18 -20.88
CA CYS A 44 21.84 -17.15 -19.43
C CYS A 44 22.36 -15.89 -18.74
N ALA A 45 22.72 -14.83 -19.47
CA ALA A 45 22.82 -13.51 -18.85
C ALA A 45 21.39 -13.07 -18.49
N PRO A 46 21.12 -12.58 -17.26
CA PRO A 46 19.84 -11.96 -16.97
C PRO A 46 19.65 -10.87 -18.03
N ALA A 47 18.51 -10.91 -18.74
CA ALA A 47 18.18 -9.88 -19.71
C ALA A 47 18.32 -8.53 -19.02
N ASP A 48 19.16 -7.65 -19.51
CA ASP A 48 19.30 -6.29 -19.01
C ASP A 48 17.89 -5.70 -18.94
N LYS A 49 17.49 -5.26 -17.74
CA LYS A 49 16.21 -4.58 -17.56
C LYS A 49 16.18 -3.42 -18.56
N PRO A 50 15.11 -3.24 -19.33
CA PRO A 50 15.04 -2.10 -20.25
C PRO A 50 15.26 -0.82 -19.44
N SER A 51 16.33 -0.10 -19.77
CA SER A 51 16.60 1.22 -19.16
C SER A 51 15.54 2.18 -19.67
N LEU A 52 14.51 2.43 -18.84
CA LEU A 52 13.50 3.43 -19.14
C LEU A 52 14.12 4.83 -19.06
N THR A 53 13.72 5.70 -19.95
CA THR A 53 14.13 7.10 -19.92
C THR A 53 13.03 7.93 -19.28
N PRO A 54 13.35 8.80 -18.29
CA PRO A 54 12.39 9.73 -17.72
C PRO A 54 11.73 10.58 -18.78
N ALA A 55 10.43 10.88 -18.63
CA ALA A 55 9.76 11.86 -19.45
C ALA A 55 10.42 13.25 -19.29
N THR A 56 10.29 14.08 -20.32
CA THR A 56 10.77 15.46 -20.23
C THR A 56 9.96 16.24 -19.21
N ASP A 57 10.65 16.88 -18.27
CA ASP A 57 10.02 17.74 -17.25
C ASP A 57 9.57 19.06 -17.88
N VAL A 58 8.28 19.37 -17.77
CA VAL A 58 7.65 20.61 -18.28
C VAL A 58 7.23 21.56 -17.16
N SER A 59 7.58 21.26 -15.90
CA SER A 59 7.17 22.01 -14.72
C SER A 59 7.42 23.52 -14.78
N ASP A 60 8.47 23.97 -15.49
CA ASP A 60 8.79 25.40 -15.59
C ASP A 60 7.81 26.16 -16.50
N SER A 61 7.10 25.47 -17.39
CA SER A 61 6.11 26.05 -18.31
C SER A 61 4.66 25.69 -17.95
N ASP A 62 4.47 24.64 -17.16
CA ASP A 62 3.16 24.15 -16.73
C ASP A 62 3.12 23.99 -15.19
N PRO A 63 2.51 24.95 -14.46
CA PRO A 63 2.41 24.92 -13.02
C PRO A 63 1.24 24.04 -12.54
N THR A 64 1.14 22.83 -13.07
CA THR A 64 0.15 21.82 -12.65
C THR A 64 0.81 20.57 -12.10
N LEU A 65 0.04 19.75 -11.37
CA LEU A 65 0.49 18.49 -10.83
C LEU A 65 -0.72 17.56 -10.65
N ILE A 66 -0.60 16.30 -11.02
CA ILE A 66 -1.61 15.28 -10.76
C ILE A 66 -1.07 14.34 -9.70
N TRP A 67 -1.80 14.21 -8.58
CA TRP A 67 -1.44 13.36 -7.46
C TRP A 67 -2.50 12.29 -7.22
N SER A 68 -2.15 11.02 -7.46
CA SER A 68 -2.97 9.86 -7.09
C SER A 68 -2.56 9.32 -5.72
N ASN A 69 -3.52 9.22 -4.82
CA ASN A 69 -3.31 8.82 -3.42
C ASN A 69 -4.44 7.92 -2.91
N TRP A 70 -4.35 7.51 -1.64
CA TRP A 70 -5.35 6.73 -0.93
C TRP A 70 -6.58 7.57 -0.59
N THR A 71 -7.72 6.90 -0.44
CA THR A 71 -8.97 7.53 0.00
C THR A 71 -8.84 8.02 1.45
N GLY A 72 -9.34 9.22 1.74
CA GLY A 72 -9.32 9.80 3.08
C GLY A 72 -7.94 10.23 3.61
N TYR A 73 -6.95 10.38 2.72
CA TYR A 73 -5.54 10.58 3.07
C TYR A 73 -5.05 12.02 2.84
N MET A 74 -5.98 12.97 2.86
CA MET A 74 -5.76 14.40 2.63
C MET A 74 -6.77 15.24 3.40
N ASP A 75 -6.40 16.45 3.83
CA ASP A 75 -7.19 17.39 4.60
C ASP A 75 -8.24 18.16 3.76
N LEU A 76 -8.90 17.46 2.81
CA LEU A 76 -9.87 18.05 1.87
C LEU A 76 -11.05 18.81 2.50
N PRO A 77 -11.60 18.42 3.68
CA PRO A 77 -12.64 19.18 4.35
C PRO A 77 -12.17 20.50 4.99
N ASN A 78 -10.85 20.70 5.14
CA ASN A 78 -10.30 21.96 5.66
C ASN A 78 -10.53 23.11 4.69
N ASN A 79 -10.55 24.34 5.20
CA ASN A 79 -10.65 25.56 4.40
C ASN A 79 -9.82 26.69 5.04
N PRO A 80 -8.64 27.04 4.48
CA PRO A 80 -8.01 26.39 3.30
C PRO A 80 -7.48 24.99 3.59
N THR A 81 -7.37 24.17 2.55
CA THR A 81 -6.63 22.89 2.59
C THR A 81 -5.12 23.16 2.55
N THR A 82 -4.29 22.15 2.89
CA THR A 82 -2.84 22.26 2.67
C THR A 82 -2.50 22.40 1.18
N LEU A 83 -3.31 21.85 0.27
CA LEU A 83 -3.13 22.04 -1.18
C LEU A 83 -3.47 23.48 -1.63
N ASP A 84 -4.46 24.14 -1.02
CA ASP A 84 -4.74 25.55 -1.28
C ASP A 84 -3.58 26.44 -0.81
N THR A 85 -3.01 26.12 0.34
CA THR A 85 -1.81 26.78 0.86
C THR A 85 -0.62 26.58 -0.08
N PHE A 86 -0.35 25.36 -0.51
CA PHE A 86 0.70 25.05 -1.49
C PHE A 86 0.53 25.84 -2.79
N LYS A 87 -0.71 25.90 -3.31
CA LYS A 87 -1.00 26.69 -4.52
C LYS A 87 -0.76 28.17 -4.30
N SER A 88 -1.17 28.72 -3.14
CA SER A 88 -0.95 30.13 -2.80
C SER A 88 0.53 30.49 -2.72
N GLU A 89 1.36 29.58 -2.19
CA GLU A 89 2.80 29.82 -2.01
C GLU A 89 3.62 29.61 -3.28
N THR A 90 3.22 28.66 -4.12
CA THR A 90 4.04 28.22 -5.26
C THR A 90 3.46 28.56 -6.63
N GLY A 91 2.17 28.87 -6.70
CA GLY A 91 1.42 29.01 -7.97
C GLY A 91 1.07 27.66 -8.62
N ILE A 92 1.48 26.51 -8.04
CA ILE A 92 1.24 25.18 -8.61
C ILE A 92 -0.14 24.67 -8.18
N SER A 93 -0.97 24.32 -9.17
CA SER A 93 -2.29 23.71 -8.94
C SER A 93 -2.18 22.19 -8.90
N VAL A 94 -2.66 21.57 -7.81
CA VAL A 94 -2.67 20.12 -7.66
C VAL A 94 -4.05 19.56 -7.96
N THR A 95 -4.15 18.61 -8.89
CA THR A 95 -5.32 17.76 -9.07
C THR A 95 -5.13 16.52 -8.22
N TYR A 96 -5.78 16.49 -7.05
CA TYR A 96 -5.74 15.35 -6.14
C TYR A 96 -6.80 14.31 -6.52
N ARG A 97 -6.42 13.03 -6.50
CA ARG A 97 -7.29 11.90 -6.83
C ARG A 97 -7.15 10.79 -5.80
N GLU A 98 -8.27 10.28 -5.35
CA GLU A 98 -8.34 9.12 -4.46
C GLU A 98 -8.47 7.85 -5.30
N ASP A 99 -7.34 7.43 -5.89
CA ASP A 99 -7.27 6.33 -6.85
C ASP A 99 -6.85 4.99 -6.23
N PHE A 100 -6.33 5.01 -4.99
CA PHE A 100 -5.86 3.84 -4.27
C PHE A 100 -6.93 3.30 -3.33
N ASN A 101 -7.27 2.01 -3.49
CA ASN A 101 -8.02 1.21 -2.53
C ASN A 101 -7.15 0.06 -1.98
N ASP A 102 -6.18 -0.42 -2.78
CA ASP A 102 -5.27 -1.53 -2.51
C ASP A 102 -4.05 -1.37 -3.42
N ASN A 103 -2.83 -1.64 -2.92
CA ASN A 103 -1.59 -1.50 -3.71
C ASN A 103 -1.57 -2.35 -4.98
N ASP A 104 -1.94 -3.64 -4.87
CA ASP A 104 -1.93 -4.56 -6.02
C ASP A 104 -3.03 -4.20 -7.03
N GLU A 105 -4.18 -3.70 -6.56
CA GLU A 105 -5.26 -3.21 -7.43
C GLU A 105 -4.79 -2.01 -8.25
N TYR A 106 -4.20 -0.98 -7.60
CA TYR A 106 -3.68 0.18 -8.30
C TYR A 106 -2.53 -0.18 -9.25
N PHE A 107 -1.57 -0.99 -8.77
CA PHE A 107 -0.48 -1.48 -9.62
C PHE A 107 -1.03 -2.24 -10.84
N GLY A 108 -2.06 -3.08 -10.65
CA GLY A 108 -2.74 -3.79 -11.74
C GLY A 108 -3.27 -2.87 -12.84
N LYS A 109 -3.79 -1.68 -12.47
CA LYS A 109 -4.29 -0.66 -13.42
C LYS A 109 -3.18 -0.02 -14.24
N VAL A 110 -2.00 0.22 -13.64
CA VAL A 110 -0.96 1.08 -14.25
C VAL A 110 0.29 0.33 -14.71
N LYS A 111 0.45 -0.95 -14.38
CA LYS A 111 1.68 -1.74 -14.60
C LYS A 111 2.14 -1.77 -16.07
N ASP A 112 1.21 -1.79 -17.02
CA ASP A 112 1.55 -1.89 -18.44
C ASP A 112 2.13 -0.56 -18.94
N GLN A 113 1.62 0.58 -18.48
CA GLN A 113 2.15 1.90 -18.76
C GLN A 113 3.49 2.11 -18.06
N LEU A 114 3.60 1.70 -16.78
CA LEU A 114 4.86 1.74 -16.03
C LEU A 114 5.96 0.95 -16.74
N ALA A 115 5.68 -0.27 -17.19
CA ALA A 115 6.63 -1.12 -17.88
C ALA A 115 7.13 -0.54 -19.22
N LEU A 116 6.36 0.37 -19.81
CA LEU A 116 6.70 1.09 -21.03
C LEU A 116 7.27 2.48 -20.78
N GLY A 117 7.41 2.91 -19.52
CA GLY A 117 7.83 4.28 -19.18
C GLY A 117 6.84 5.35 -19.63
N LYS A 118 5.56 5.00 -19.81
CA LYS A 118 4.52 5.92 -20.25
C LYS A 118 3.83 6.59 -19.06
N ASP A 119 3.17 7.71 -19.36
CA ASP A 119 2.29 8.38 -18.41
C ASP A 119 1.20 7.44 -17.90
N ILE A 120 1.06 7.38 -16.59
CA ILE A 120 0.02 6.61 -15.88
C ILE A 120 -1.19 7.48 -15.48
N GLY A 121 -1.20 8.75 -15.89
CA GLY A 121 -2.20 9.73 -15.49
C GLY A 121 -1.93 10.38 -14.14
N ALA A 122 -0.74 10.19 -13.55
CA ALA A 122 -0.32 10.80 -12.30
C ALA A 122 1.17 11.16 -12.36
N ASP A 123 1.53 12.34 -11.85
CA ASP A 123 2.92 12.79 -11.73
C ASP A 123 3.55 12.30 -10.42
N ILE A 124 2.75 12.11 -9.39
CA ILE A 124 3.17 11.62 -8.09
C ILE A 124 2.14 10.62 -7.54
N THR A 125 2.59 9.57 -6.88
CA THR A 125 1.75 8.58 -6.20
C THR A 125 2.34 8.19 -4.85
N CYS A 126 1.53 7.58 -3.98
CA CYS A 126 1.94 7.19 -2.62
C CYS A 126 1.71 5.69 -2.36
N PRO A 127 2.39 4.77 -3.06
CA PRO A 127 2.32 3.35 -2.71
C PRO A 127 2.99 3.07 -1.36
N THR A 128 2.57 2.00 -0.70
CA THR A 128 3.26 1.53 0.50
C THR A 128 4.70 1.13 0.19
N SER A 129 5.60 1.27 1.15
CA SER A 129 7.06 1.09 0.99
C SER A 129 7.48 -0.18 0.24
N TRP A 130 6.81 -1.31 0.49
CA TRP A 130 7.08 -2.57 -0.20
C TRP A 130 6.69 -2.52 -1.70
N MET A 131 5.62 -1.79 -2.05
CA MET A 131 5.22 -1.57 -3.44
C MET A 131 6.12 -0.52 -4.09
N ALA A 132 6.50 0.54 -3.38
CA ALA A 132 7.52 1.50 -3.83
C ALA A 132 8.84 0.78 -4.16
N ALA A 133 9.29 -0.14 -3.30
CA ALA A 133 10.46 -1.00 -3.55
C ALA A 133 10.29 -1.83 -4.82
N ARG A 134 9.11 -2.41 -5.08
CA ARG A 134 8.80 -3.15 -6.33
C ARG A 134 8.96 -2.24 -7.55
N TRP A 135 8.43 -1.02 -7.52
CA TRP A 135 8.54 -0.06 -8.62
C TRP A 135 9.98 0.40 -8.86
N ILE A 136 10.73 0.68 -7.78
CA ILE A 136 12.15 1.05 -7.83
C ILE A 136 12.98 -0.08 -8.43
N ASN A 137 12.81 -1.30 -7.94
CA ASN A 137 13.52 -2.48 -8.43
C ASN A 137 13.20 -2.80 -9.89
N ALA A 138 12.01 -2.44 -10.37
CA ALA A 138 11.62 -2.58 -11.76
C ALA A 138 12.09 -1.43 -12.66
N GLY A 139 12.63 -0.34 -12.10
CA GLY A 139 13.07 0.84 -12.84
C GLY A 139 11.91 1.73 -13.30
N TYR A 140 10.79 1.75 -12.59
CA TYR A 140 9.56 2.45 -12.98
C TYR A 140 9.45 3.88 -12.43
N VAL A 141 10.42 4.32 -11.61
CA VAL A 141 10.38 5.63 -10.93
C VAL A 141 11.59 6.48 -11.26
N GLN A 142 11.40 7.78 -11.26
CA GLN A 142 12.43 8.79 -11.48
C GLN A 142 13.24 9.03 -10.20
N THR A 143 14.51 9.41 -10.36
CA THR A 143 15.36 9.88 -9.26
C THR A 143 15.06 11.34 -8.95
N PHE A 144 14.94 11.68 -7.65
CA PHE A 144 14.72 13.04 -7.18
C PHE A 144 15.98 13.92 -7.34
N ASP A 145 15.73 15.23 -7.52
CA ASP A 145 16.73 16.26 -7.34
C ASP A 145 16.59 16.87 -5.94
N ASP A 146 17.51 16.55 -5.04
CA ASP A 146 17.49 17.04 -3.65
C ASP A 146 17.56 18.57 -3.55
N ALA A 147 18.01 19.28 -4.60
CA ALA A 147 18.00 20.74 -4.63
C ALA A 147 16.58 21.33 -4.60
N ASN A 148 15.58 20.57 -5.09
CA ASN A 148 14.18 20.95 -5.04
C ASN A 148 13.48 20.51 -3.75
N ILE A 149 14.16 19.72 -2.88
CA ILE A 149 13.61 19.17 -1.63
C ILE A 149 14.50 19.50 -0.43
N PRO A 150 14.84 20.78 -0.16
CA PRO A 150 15.73 21.16 0.94
C PRO A 150 15.19 20.76 2.33
N ASN A 151 13.86 20.62 2.50
CA ASN A 151 13.24 20.18 3.74
C ASN A 151 13.33 18.66 4.00
N LYS A 152 13.87 17.88 3.05
CA LYS A 152 14.20 16.47 3.26
C LYS A 152 15.10 16.24 4.50
N LYS A 153 15.88 17.24 4.90
CA LYS A 153 16.68 17.24 6.14
C LYS A 153 15.83 17.06 7.40
N ASN A 154 14.53 17.38 7.34
CA ASN A 154 13.59 17.24 8.45
C ASN A 154 13.03 15.82 8.57
N LEU A 155 13.42 14.88 7.69
CA LEU A 155 12.99 13.49 7.78
C LEU A 155 13.49 12.86 9.09
N GLN A 156 12.60 12.17 9.80
CA GLN A 156 12.97 11.46 11.03
C GLN A 156 14.00 10.37 10.78
N PRO A 157 14.98 10.17 11.68
CA PRO A 157 16.05 9.17 11.52
C PRO A 157 15.56 7.75 11.21
N ALA A 158 14.41 7.35 11.77
CA ALA A 158 13.81 6.03 11.55
C ALA A 158 13.43 5.77 10.08
N TYR A 159 13.27 6.82 9.27
CA TYR A 159 12.87 6.72 7.87
C TYR A 159 14.03 6.91 6.87
N LEU A 160 15.27 7.13 7.36
CA LEU A 160 16.42 7.49 6.50
C LEU A 160 17.00 6.32 5.70
N GLY A 161 16.88 5.09 6.16
CA GLY A 161 17.73 4.01 5.67
C GLY A 161 16.98 2.78 5.16
N GLU A 162 16.23 2.87 4.07
CA GLU A 162 15.60 1.68 3.47
C GLU A 162 16.56 0.96 2.53
N ALA A 163 16.63 -0.37 2.63
CA ALA A 163 17.54 -1.19 1.83
C ALA A 163 17.34 -1.03 0.32
N TYR A 164 16.11 -0.78 -0.12
CA TYR A 164 15.77 -0.60 -1.54
C TYR A 164 16.05 0.82 -2.06
N ASP A 165 16.19 1.80 -1.17
CA ASP A 165 16.52 3.21 -1.49
C ASP A 165 17.31 3.86 -0.35
N PRO A 166 18.58 3.45 -0.12
CA PRO A 166 19.36 3.83 1.07
C PRO A 166 19.56 5.33 1.27
N ASN A 167 19.48 6.10 0.18
CA ASN A 167 19.70 7.55 0.20
C ASN A 167 18.40 8.33 -0.04
N ARG A 168 17.26 7.66 -0.05
CA ARG A 168 15.95 8.28 -0.33
C ARG A 168 16.02 9.16 -1.60
N LYS A 169 16.50 8.57 -2.69
CA LYS A 169 16.62 9.25 -3.99
C LYS A 169 15.43 9.00 -4.91
N MET A 170 14.62 7.98 -4.63
CA MET A 170 13.52 7.52 -5.49
C MET A 170 12.21 7.37 -4.73
N SER A 171 12.26 7.38 -3.40
CA SER A 171 11.09 7.30 -2.52
C SER A 171 11.26 8.20 -1.31
N LEU A 172 10.19 8.89 -0.89
CA LEU A 172 10.17 9.70 0.32
C LEU A 172 8.93 9.38 1.15
N PRO A 173 9.03 9.08 2.46
CA PRO A 173 7.89 8.76 3.28
C PRO A 173 6.85 9.88 3.28
N TYR A 174 5.59 9.54 3.10
CA TYR A 174 4.46 10.45 3.22
C TYR A 174 3.84 10.37 4.60
N GLN A 175 3.43 9.18 5.03
CA GLN A 175 2.93 8.91 6.38
C GLN A 175 3.37 7.51 6.81
N GLY A 176 3.57 7.32 8.13
CA GLY A 176 3.72 6.00 8.73
C GLY A 176 2.36 5.43 9.09
N ILE A 177 2.17 4.13 8.87
CA ILE A 177 0.89 3.44 8.98
C ILE A 177 0.99 2.36 10.04
N LEU A 178 -0.04 2.27 10.89
CA LEU A 178 -0.23 1.17 11.83
C LEU A 178 -1.45 0.36 11.42
N ALA A 179 -1.34 -0.97 11.40
CA ALA A 179 -2.50 -1.83 11.34
C ALA A 179 -2.70 -2.57 12.67
N GLY A 180 -3.98 -2.68 13.05
CA GLY A 180 -4.44 -3.28 14.29
C GLY A 180 -5.92 -3.62 14.19
N PHE A 181 -6.64 -3.61 15.32
CA PHE A 181 -8.07 -3.87 15.35
C PHE A 181 -8.86 -2.58 15.48
N ALA A 182 -9.77 -2.36 14.54
CA ALA A 182 -10.82 -1.36 14.65
C ALA A 182 -12.14 -2.02 15.00
N TYR A 183 -12.98 -1.35 15.79
CA TYR A 183 -14.26 -1.91 16.21
C TYR A 183 -15.28 -0.80 16.51
N ASP A 184 -16.56 -1.08 16.24
CA ASP A 184 -17.67 -0.27 16.74
C ASP A 184 -17.86 -0.55 18.24
N LYS A 185 -17.55 0.41 19.09
CA LYS A 185 -17.49 0.27 20.56
C LYS A 185 -18.77 -0.31 21.12
N LYS A 186 -19.92 0.24 20.71
CA LYS A 186 -21.22 -0.19 21.21
C LYS A 186 -21.59 -1.57 20.66
N ALA A 187 -21.49 -1.76 19.36
CA ALA A 187 -21.89 -3.02 18.73
C ALA A 187 -21.01 -4.19 19.19
N TYR A 188 -19.71 -3.96 19.39
CA TYR A 188 -18.77 -4.97 19.89
C TYR A 188 -19.11 -5.37 21.32
N LYS A 189 -19.35 -4.40 22.20
CA LYS A 189 -19.77 -4.65 23.60
C LYS A 189 -21.10 -5.38 23.68
N ASP A 190 -22.09 -4.96 22.89
CA ASP A 190 -23.40 -5.61 22.85
C ASP A 190 -23.30 -7.07 22.37
N ALA A 191 -22.43 -7.37 21.41
CA ALA A 191 -22.27 -8.72 20.86
C ALA A 191 -21.44 -9.64 21.75
N THR A 192 -20.36 -9.13 22.36
CA THR A 192 -19.33 -9.96 23.02
C THR A 192 -19.34 -9.84 24.54
N GLY A 193 -19.91 -8.78 25.08
CA GLY A 193 -19.82 -8.39 26.50
C GLY A 193 -18.48 -7.76 26.90
N LYS A 194 -17.51 -7.61 25.97
CA LYS A 194 -16.21 -6.98 26.18
C LYS A 194 -16.20 -5.53 25.72
N GLU A 195 -15.40 -4.68 26.38
CA GLU A 195 -15.27 -3.27 26.00
C GLU A 195 -14.49 -3.08 24.69
N ALA A 196 -13.45 -3.91 24.46
CA ALA A 196 -12.58 -3.86 23.29
C ALA A 196 -12.02 -5.27 22.99
N PRO A 197 -11.61 -5.57 21.73
CA PRO A 197 -10.77 -6.73 21.43
C PRO A 197 -9.35 -6.48 21.96
N ALA A 198 -8.68 -7.54 22.43
CA ALA A 198 -7.30 -7.48 22.93
C ALA A 198 -6.38 -8.47 22.20
N VAL A 199 -6.88 -9.64 21.87
CA VAL A 199 -6.14 -10.72 21.19
C VAL A 199 -6.85 -11.13 19.90
N LEU A 200 -6.15 -11.79 19.00
CA LEU A 200 -6.73 -12.25 17.73
C LEU A 200 -7.92 -13.18 17.94
N GLU A 201 -7.91 -14.01 18.99
CA GLU A 201 -9.01 -14.92 19.33
C GLU A 201 -10.33 -14.16 19.63
N ASP A 202 -10.26 -12.91 20.07
CA ASP A 202 -11.45 -12.08 20.30
C ASP A 202 -12.23 -11.82 19.00
N LEU A 203 -11.53 -11.78 17.85
CA LEU A 203 -12.17 -11.67 16.54
C LEU A 203 -12.91 -12.97 16.17
N TRP A 204 -12.45 -14.12 16.71
CA TRP A 204 -13.06 -15.42 16.41
C TRP A 204 -14.25 -15.76 17.31
N ASN A 205 -14.69 -14.81 18.15
CA ASN A 205 -15.89 -14.99 18.97
C ASN A 205 -17.10 -15.34 18.06
N PRO A 206 -17.84 -16.44 18.35
CA PRO A 206 -18.99 -16.85 17.54
C PRO A 206 -20.08 -15.78 17.39
N ALA A 207 -20.21 -14.87 18.36
CA ALA A 207 -21.17 -13.76 18.30
C ALA A 207 -20.83 -12.71 17.20
N LEU A 208 -19.60 -12.73 16.68
CA LEU A 208 -19.14 -11.86 15.60
C LEU A 208 -19.19 -12.53 14.22
N LYS A 209 -19.70 -13.77 14.14
CA LYS A 209 -19.73 -14.51 12.87
C LYS A 209 -20.43 -13.70 11.77
N GLY A 210 -19.77 -13.57 10.62
CA GLY A 210 -20.27 -12.79 9.48
C GLY A 210 -20.19 -11.28 9.65
N ARG A 211 -19.51 -10.78 10.72
CA ARG A 211 -19.39 -9.35 11.05
C ARG A 211 -17.93 -8.90 11.20
N ILE A 212 -16.98 -9.67 10.65
CA ILE A 212 -15.56 -9.39 10.71
C ILE A 212 -15.05 -9.02 9.32
N GLY A 213 -14.28 -7.93 9.24
CA GLY A 213 -13.51 -7.53 8.09
C GLY A 213 -12.02 -7.74 8.30
N VAL A 214 -11.29 -7.99 7.21
CA VAL A 214 -9.82 -7.95 7.21
C VAL A 214 -9.33 -7.22 5.97
N LEU A 215 -8.10 -6.69 6.04
CA LEU A 215 -7.50 -5.96 4.93
C LEU A 215 -7.13 -6.88 3.77
N SER A 216 -7.32 -6.41 2.55
CA SER A 216 -6.81 -7.06 1.33
C SER A 216 -5.30 -6.90 1.16
N GLU A 217 -4.67 -6.06 1.98
CA GLU A 217 -3.22 -5.96 2.10
C GLU A 217 -2.68 -7.15 2.89
N MET A 218 -1.92 -8.00 2.17
CA MET A 218 -1.42 -9.26 2.67
C MET A 218 -0.54 -9.08 3.92
N ARG A 219 0.36 -8.10 3.89
CA ARG A 219 1.34 -7.89 4.95
C ARG A 219 0.71 -7.52 6.28
N ASP A 220 -0.38 -6.77 6.23
CA ASP A 220 -1.11 -6.38 7.44
C ASP A 220 -1.95 -7.54 7.98
N THR A 221 -2.80 -8.13 7.15
CA THR A 221 -3.70 -9.21 7.59
C THR A 221 -2.94 -10.45 8.02
N VAL A 222 -2.00 -10.94 7.18
CA VAL A 222 -1.22 -12.14 7.52
C VAL A 222 -0.20 -11.82 8.60
N GLY A 223 0.37 -10.61 8.62
CA GLY A 223 1.34 -10.17 9.63
C GLY A 223 0.77 -10.21 11.04
N ILE A 224 -0.46 -9.74 11.26
CA ILE A 224 -1.13 -9.81 12.57
C ILE A 224 -1.36 -11.27 13.00
N VAL A 225 -1.77 -12.15 12.09
CA VAL A 225 -1.96 -13.57 12.39
C VAL A 225 -0.63 -14.26 12.71
N LEU A 226 0.43 -13.94 11.97
CA LEU A 226 1.79 -14.45 12.23
C LEU A 226 2.30 -14.03 13.61
N MET A 227 2.15 -12.76 13.98
CA MET A 227 2.56 -12.27 15.29
C MET A 227 1.78 -12.94 16.42
N ASP A 228 0.50 -13.23 16.24
CA ASP A 228 -0.31 -14.00 17.18
C ASP A 228 0.20 -15.45 17.32
N GLN A 229 0.74 -16.02 16.27
CA GLN A 229 1.43 -17.33 16.28
C GLN A 229 2.86 -17.26 16.86
N GLY A 230 3.31 -16.09 17.34
CA GLY A 230 4.65 -15.89 17.90
C GLY A 230 5.74 -15.74 16.85
N VAL A 231 5.40 -15.49 15.61
CA VAL A 231 6.36 -15.27 14.51
C VAL A 231 6.79 -13.80 14.48
N SER A 232 8.11 -13.55 14.51
CA SER A 232 8.66 -12.22 14.25
C SER A 232 8.65 -11.95 12.73
N ILE A 233 7.75 -11.07 12.28
CA ILE A 233 7.56 -10.78 10.85
C ILE A 233 8.69 -9.96 10.22
N GLY A 234 9.53 -9.34 11.04
CA GLY A 234 10.74 -8.62 10.62
C GLY A 234 11.98 -9.50 10.47
N ASP A 235 11.96 -10.72 11.00
CA ASP A 235 13.11 -11.65 11.00
C ASP A 235 12.97 -12.74 9.95
N ALA A 236 13.95 -12.84 9.05
CA ALA A 236 13.96 -13.85 7.98
C ALA A 236 14.06 -15.29 8.49
N ASN A 237 14.60 -15.52 9.70
CA ASN A 237 14.67 -16.85 10.29
C ASN A 237 13.36 -17.27 10.98
N SER A 238 12.52 -16.28 11.34
CA SER A 238 11.22 -16.52 11.98
C SER A 238 10.10 -16.57 10.92
N LEU A 239 10.05 -15.59 10.03
CA LEU A 239 9.09 -15.56 8.93
C LEU A 239 9.55 -16.46 7.78
N THR A 240 9.25 -17.73 7.88
CA THR A 240 9.51 -18.77 6.87
C THR A 240 8.28 -19.00 5.97
N GLU A 241 8.46 -19.74 4.85
CA GLU A 241 7.34 -20.14 3.99
C GLU A 241 6.31 -20.99 4.77
N ASP A 242 6.77 -21.92 5.62
CA ASP A 242 5.88 -22.76 6.43
C ASP A 242 5.09 -21.95 7.45
N ALA A 243 5.72 -20.99 8.13
CA ALA A 243 5.05 -20.09 9.06
C ALA A 243 3.98 -19.26 8.34
N PHE A 244 4.32 -18.70 7.16
CA PHE A 244 3.38 -17.95 6.35
C PHE A 244 2.17 -18.81 5.94
N MET A 245 2.41 -20.03 5.46
CA MET A 245 1.33 -20.93 5.05
C MET A 245 0.44 -21.35 6.22
N SER A 246 0.98 -21.48 7.43
CA SER A 246 0.19 -21.70 8.64
C SER A 246 -0.79 -20.55 8.93
N ALA A 247 -0.34 -19.31 8.81
CA ALA A 247 -1.22 -18.14 8.96
C ALA A 247 -2.28 -18.07 7.84
N ILE A 248 -1.91 -18.40 6.60
CA ILE A 248 -2.84 -18.51 5.46
C ILE A 248 -3.93 -19.56 5.75
N GLU A 249 -3.57 -20.70 6.32
CA GLU A 249 -4.54 -21.76 6.67
C GLU A 249 -5.56 -21.26 7.69
N VAL A 250 -5.11 -20.58 8.76
CA VAL A 250 -6.00 -19.97 9.77
C VAL A 250 -6.99 -19.00 9.12
N ILE A 251 -6.50 -18.05 8.30
CA ILE A 251 -7.37 -17.07 7.63
C ILE A 251 -8.36 -17.79 6.70
N GLY A 252 -7.88 -18.75 5.89
CA GLY A 252 -8.70 -19.52 4.95
C GLY A 252 -9.80 -20.32 5.66
N GLN A 253 -9.48 -20.92 6.81
CA GLN A 253 -10.46 -21.59 7.65
C GLN A 253 -11.53 -20.60 8.15
N LYS A 254 -11.14 -19.42 8.66
CA LYS A 254 -12.08 -18.41 9.17
C LYS A 254 -12.96 -17.82 8.08
N VAL A 255 -12.47 -17.73 6.84
CA VAL A 255 -13.29 -17.38 5.65
C VAL A 255 -14.27 -18.49 5.33
N THR A 256 -13.82 -19.76 5.30
CA THR A 256 -14.67 -20.92 4.99
C THR A 256 -15.77 -21.13 6.04
N GLU A 257 -15.46 -20.91 7.32
CA GLU A 257 -16.42 -20.96 8.42
C GLU A 257 -17.43 -19.80 8.39
N GLY A 258 -17.19 -18.79 7.55
CA GLY A 258 -17.98 -17.55 7.46
C GLY A 258 -17.79 -16.63 8.67
N GLN A 259 -16.69 -16.78 9.42
CA GLN A 259 -16.31 -15.87 10.51
C GLN A 259 -15.86 -14.54 9.90
N ILE A 260 -14.90 -14.58 8.96
CA ILE A 260 -14.50 -13.42 8.15
C ILE A 260 -15.51 -13.25 7.02
N ALA A 261 -16.18 -12.09 6.98
CA ALA A 261 -17.20 -11.79 5.97
C ALA A 261 -16.67 -10.94 4.82
N ARG A 262 -15.60 -10.17 5.05
CA ARG A 262 -15.09 -9.18 4.10
C ARG A 262 -13.56 -9.17 4.07
N ILE A 263 -12.98 -9.15 2.87
CA ILE A 263 -11.55 -8.91 2.63
C ILE A 263 -11.49 -7.74 1.65
N LYS A 264 -11.13 -6.55 2.14
CA LYS A 264 -11.17 -5.31 1.35
C LYS A 264 -9.94 -4.44 1.60
N GLY A 265 -9.62 -3.60 0.63
CA GLY A 265 -8.71 -2.47 0.81
C GLY A 265 -9.40 -1.36 1.60
N ASN A 266 -9.05 -0.12 1.34
CA ASN A 266 -9.54 1.05 2.09
C ASN A 266 -11.09 1.13 2.20
N SER A 267 -11.81 0.54 1.24
CA SER A 267 -13.28 0.45 1.27
C SER A 267 -13.88 -0.35 2.45
N TYR A 268 -13.05 -1.01 3.31
CA TYR A 268 -13.52 -1.62 4.55
C TYR A 268 -14.13 -0.60 5.52
N THR A 269 -13.74 0.67 5.42
CA THR A 269 -14.25 1.78 6.22
C THR A 269 -15.76 1.95 6.06
N GLN A 270 -16.28 1.76 4.84
CA GLN A 270 -17.71 1.81 4.56
C GLN A 270 -18.48 0.68 5.26
N ASP A 271 -17.91 -0.54 5.32
CA ASP A 271 -18.54 -1.67 6.01
C ASP A 271 -18.65 -1.42 7.52
N LEU A 272 -17.64 -0.80 8.14
CA LEU A 272 -17.68 -0.35 9.53
C LEU A 272 -18.72 0.75 9.73
N ALA A 273 -18.69 1.79 8.90
CA ALA A 273 -19.62 2.92 8.99
C ALA A 273 -21.09 2.48 8.89
N ASN A 274 -21.39 1.57 7.96
CA ASN A 274 -22.72 1.01 7.73
C ASN A 274 -23.12 -0.04 8.80
N GLY A 275 -22.17 -0.52 9.60
CA GLY A 275 -22.38 -1.61 10.55
C GLY A 275 -22.49 -2.98 9.88
N ASP A 276 -22.01 -3.17 8.66
CA ASP A 276 -21.89 -4.46 7.99
C ASP A 276 -20.83 -5.31 8.68
N THR A 277 -19.76 -4.69 9.18
CA THR A 277 -18.78 -5.28 10.08
C THR A 277 -18.81 -4.58 11.44
N ILE A 278 -18.48 -5.31 12.52
CA ILE A 278 -18.41 -4.81 13.90
C ILE A 278 -16.95 -4.61 14.30
N VAL A 279 -16.07 -5.47 13.80
CA VAL A 279 -14.64 -5.44 14.04
C VAL A 279 -13.89 -5.72 12.74
N ALA A 280 -12.72 -5.11 12.58
CA ALA A 280 -11.88 -5.34 11.41
C ALA A 280 -10.40 -5.24 11.77
N ILE A 281 -9.54 -5.96 11.01
CA ILE A 281 -8.14 -5.54 10.85
C ILE A 281 -8.17 -4.29 9.99
N ALA A 282 -7.57 -3.21 10.45
CA ALA A 282 -7.77 -1.85 9.92
C ALA A 282 -6.53 -0.99 10.11
N TRP A 283 -6.45 0.11 9.37
CA TRP A 283 -5.44 1.15 9.54
C TRP A 283 -5.87 2.22 10.54
N SER A 284 -4.93 2.69 11.35
CA SER A 284 -5.20 3.53 12.52
C SER A 284 -5.86 4.87 12.18
N GLY A 285 -5.38 5.57 11.16
CA GLY A 285 -5.88 6.91 10.81
C GLY A 285 -7.30 6.90 10.29
N ASP A 286 -7.70 5.87 9.53
CA ASP A 286 -9.06 5.74 8.99
C ASP A 286 -10.12 5.78 10.09
N ILE A 287 -9.80 5.26 11.28
CA ILE A 287 -10.74 5.20 12.39
C ILE A 287 -11.02 6.59 12.98
N MET A 288 -10.03 7.44 12.96
CA MET A 288 -10.19 8.84 13.40
C MET A 288 -11.04 9.63 12.39
N VAL A 289 -10.83 9.39 11.10
CA VAL A 289 -11.66 9.98 10.02
C VAL A 289 -13.12 9.52 10.18
N LEU A 290 -13.34 8.22 10.37
CA LEU A 290 -14.68 7.65 10.60
C LEU A 290 -15.38 8.27 11.83
N ASN A 291 -14.65 8.52 12.93
CA ASN A 291 -15.21 9.18 14.11
C ASN A 291 -15.59 10.63 13.83
N SER A 292 -14.74 11.35 13.07
CA SER A 292 -15.05 12.72 12.64
C SER A 292 -16.31 12.76 11.77
N GLU A 293 -16.45 11.85 10.82
CA GLU A 293 -17.65 11.73 9.96
C GLU A 293 -18.90 11.33 10.75
N ALA A 294 -18.76 10.44 11.73
CA ALA A 294 -19.86 10.04 12.60
C ALA A 294 -20.30 11.18 13.54
N GLY A 295 -19.44 12.17 13.78
CA GLY A 295 -19.68 13.28 14.70
C GLY A 295 -19.57 12.91 16.19
N TYR A 296 -19.07 11.71 16.51
CA TYR A 296 -18.79 11.25 17.86
C TYR A 296 -17.80 10.08 17.87
N ASP A 297 -17.23 9.79 19.04
CA ASP A 297 -16.24 8.72 19.25
C ASP A 297 -16.90 7.32 19.24
N ARG A 298 -17.34 6.89 18.04
CA ARG A 298 -18.05 5.62 17.80
C ARG A 298 -17.09 4.43 17.71
N PHE A 299 -15.98 4.61 17.02
CA PHE A 299 -15.06 3.54 16.72
C PHE A 299 -13.82 3.59 17.62
N GLY A 300 -13.30 2.43 17.99
CA GLY A 300 -12.02 2.29 18.65
C GLY A 300 -10.98 1.68 17.74
N PHE A 301 -9.71 1.99 18.00
CA PHE A 301 -8.55 1.32 17.42
C PHE A 301 -7.63 0.86 18.53
N VAL A 302 -7.17 -0.39 18.45
CA VAL A 302 -6.22 -0.98 19.40
C VAL A 302 -5.19 -1.82 18.65
N LEU A 303 -3.96 -1.85 19.16
CA LEU A 303 -2.99 -2.87 18.76
C LEU A 303 -3.31 -4.16 19.52
N PRO A 304 -3.30 -5.34 18.85
CA PRO A 304 -3.37 -6.62 19.54
C PRO A 304 -2.25 -6.79 20.58
N GLU A 305 -2.46 -7.59 21.63
CA GLU A 305 -1.41 -7.91 22.60
C GLU A 305 -0.18 -8.57 21.93
N SER A 306 -0.37 -9.31 20.85
CA SER A 306 0.69 -9.90 20.02
C SER A 306 1.43 -8.86 19.15
N GLY A 307 0.92 -7.63 19.06
CA GLY A 307 1.47 -6.53 18.28
C GLY A 307 0.68 -6.21 17.02
N GLY A 308 0.95 -5.03 16.46
CA GLY A 308 0.43 -4.56 15.17
C GLY A 308 1.53 -4.44 14.11
N THR A 309 1.13 -4.33 12.85
CA THR A 309 2.09 -4.05 11.77
C THR A 309 2.36 -2.54 11.66
N ILE A 310 3.58 -2.21 11.26
CA ILE A 310 3.99 -0.84 10.94
C ILE A 310 4.63 -0.80 9.55
N SER A 311 4.26 0.19 8.76
CA SER A 311 4.83 0.47 7.45
C SER A 311 4.81 1.97 7.16
N ALA A 312 5.18 2.39 5.95
CA ALA A 312 5.04 3.76 5.50
C ALA A 312 4.59 3.80 4.05
N ASP A 313 3.72 4.74 3.71
CA ASP A 313 3.47 5.10 2.33
C ASP A 313 4.51 6.10 1.86
N CYS A 314 4.92 5.99 0.61
CA CYS A 314 6.03 6.75 0.07
C CYS A 314 5.63 7.50 -1.20
N PHE A 315 5.94 8.76 -1.26
CA PHE A 315 5.95 9.50 -2.51
C PHE A 315 6.91 8.84 -3.49
N VAL A 316 6.44 8.59 -4.70
CA VAL A 316 7.27 8.20 -5.85
C VAL A 316 6.82 8.99 -7.09
N ILE A 317 7.76 9.25 -8.01
CA ILE A 317 7.49 9.89 -9.29
C ILE A 317 7.62 8.83 -10.39
N PRO A 318 6.53 8.45 -11.08
CA PRO A 318 6.59 7.48 -12.17
C PRO A 318 7.51 7.94 -13.31
N MET A 319 8.12 6.98 -14.02
CA MET A 319 9.06 7.28 -15.11
C MET A 319 8.45 8.15 -16.21
N GLY A 320 7.15 7.99 -16.50
CA GLY A 320 6.41 8.75 -17.50
C GLY A 320 5.84 10.10 -17.03
N ALA A 321 6.06 10.49 -15.75
CA ALA A 321 5.58 11.75 -15.21
C ALA A 321 6.33 12.95 -15.78
N THR A 322 5.59 14.00 -16.18
CA THR A 322 6.13 15.18 -16.84
C THR A 322 6.27 16.41 -15.94
N HIS A 323 5.81 16.34 -14.68
CA HIS A 323 5.87 17.47 -13.72
C HIS A 323 6.74 17.12 -12.51
N LYS A 324 7.93 16.55 -12.76
CA LYS A 324 8.86 16.09 -11.71
C LYS A 324 9.21 17.19 -10.70
N LYS A 325 9.60 18.37 -11.17
CA LYS A 325 10.00 19.48 -10.29
C LYS A 325 8.82 20.00 -9.45
N ASN A 326 7.60 20.01 -10.01
CA ASN A 326 6.41 20.37 -9.25
C ASN A 326 6.11 19.33 -8.16
N ALA A 327 6.27 18.03 -8.45
CA ALA A 327 6.14 16.96 -7.48
C ALA A 327 7.19 17.06 -6.34
N GLU A 328 8.44 17.35 -6.68
CA GLU A 328 9.51 17.57 -5.70
C GLU A 328 9.23 18.77 -4.79
N LYS A 329 8.69 19.86 -5.34
CA LYS A 329 8.25 21.03 -4.53
C LYS A 329 7.10 20.67 -3.59
N LEU A 330 6.15 19.81 -4.01
CA LEU A 330 5.08 19.34 -3.16
C LEU A 330 5.63 18.48 -2.01
N MET A 331 6.57 17.58 -2.27
CA MET A 331 7.26 16.81 -1.24
C MET A 331 7.98 17.74 -0.24
N ASN A 332 8.68 18.76 -0.77
CA ASN A 332 9.36 19.76 0.06
C ASN A 332 8.38 20.53 0.96
N PHE A 333 7.20 20.87 0.45
CA PHE A 333 6.14 21.56 1.20
C PHE A 333 5.65 20.70 2.37
N TYR A 334 5.39 19.42 2.16
CA TYR A 334 4.94 18.52 3.24
C TYR A 334 6.05 18.15 4.22
N TYR A 335 7.32 18.44 3.92
CA TYR A 335 8.43 18.29 4.86
C TYR A 335 8.73 19.57 5.64
N GLU A 336 7.93 20.62 5.46
CA GLU A 336 7.89 21.73 6.41
C GLU A 336 7.11 21.29 7.66
N PRO A 337 7.66 21.44 8.90
CA PRO A 337 7.04 20.92 10.11
C PRO A 337 5.60 21.36 10.34
N TYR A 338 5.28 22.63 10.03
CA TYR A 338 3.91 23.15 10.17
C TYR A 338 2.94 22.45 9.22
N ASN A 339 3.30 22.32 7.95
CA ASN A 339 2.43 21.69 6.94
C ASN A 339 2.25 20.20 7.22
N ALA A 340 3.32 19.53 7.67
CA ALA A 340 3.25 18.15 8.13
C ALA A 340 2.31 17.99 9.34
N ALA A 341 2.34 18.95 10.29
CA ALA A 341 1.48 18.94 11.47
C ALA A 341 0.00 19.12 11.09
N VAL A 342 -0.32 20.08 10.20
CA VAL A 342 -1.69 20.30 9.73
C VAL A 342 -2.26 19.05 9.07
N LEU A 343 -1.49 18.43 8.18
CA LEU A 343 -1.89 17.19 7.53
C LEU A 343 -2.09 16.06 8.55
N ALA A 344 -1.11 15.82 9.42
CA ALA A 344 -1.14 14.73 10.40
C ALA A 344 -2.29 14.88 11.40
N ALA A 345 -2.62 16.11 11.80
CA ALA A 345 -3.76 16.42 12.67
C ALA A 345 -5.11 16.01 12.04
N TYR A 346 -5.20 16.04 10.71
CA TYR A 346 -6.41 15.63 9.99
C TYR A 346 -6.41 14.11 9.72
N VAL A 347 -5.36 13.59 9.06
CA VAL A 347 -5.32 12.17 8.63
C VAL A 347 -5.04 11.18 9.76
N ASN A 348 -4.50 11.68 10.90
CA ASN A 348 -4.18 10.90 12.11
C ASN A 348 -3.26 9.70 11.87
N TYR A 349 -2.29 9.86 10.97
CA TYR A 349 -1.22 8.91 10.71
C TYR A 349 0.12 9.44 11.21
N ILE A 350 1.12 8.56 11.37
CA ILE A 350 2.44 8.94 11.88
C ILE A 350 3.13 9.85 10.88
N THR A 351 3.43 11.09 11.26
CA THR A 351 4.21 12.00 10.41
C THR A 351 5.68 11.61 10.39
N PRO A 352 6.34 11.56 9.21
CA PRO A 352 7.78 11.29 9.13
C PRO A 352 8.66 12.52 9.40
N VAL A 353 8.09 13.66 9.82
CA VAL A 353 8.76 14.97 9.87
C VAL A 353 9.11 15.35 11.29
N VAL A 354 10.41 15.60 11.54
CA VAL A 354 10.92 16.18 12.81
C VAL A 354 10.38 17.59 13.00
N GLY A 355 9.94 17.91 14.22
CA GLY A 355 9.37 19.24 14.56
C GLY A 355 7.86 19.35 14.31
N ALA A 356 7.25 18.40 13.62
CA ALA A 356 5.81 18.42 13.37
C ALA A 356 4.98 18.28 14.68
N LYS A 357 5.48 17.55 15.69
CA LYS A 357 4.80 17.42 16.98
C LYS A 357 4.65 18.76 17.69
N GLU A 358 5.69 19.57 17.71
CA GLU A 358 5.70 20.88 18.33
C GLU A 358 4.70 21.84 17.64
N GLU A 359 4.58 21.73 16.33
CA GLU A 359 3.60 22.52 15.56
C GLU A 359 2.16 22.00 15.78
N ALA A 360 1.96 20.68 15.81
CA ALA A 360 0.65 20.07 16.05
C ALA A 360 0.08 20.44 17.43
N ILE A 361 0.92 20.49 18.47
CA ILE A 361 0.50 20.92 19.83
C ILE A 361 0.02 22.37 19.85
N LYS A 362 0.56 23.23 18.98
CA LYS A 362 0.09 24.62 18.87
C LYS A 362 -1.28 24.69 18.18
N LEU A 363 -1.57 23.74 17.27
CA LEU A 363 -2.87 23.64 16.60
C LEU A 363 -3.94 23.06 17.53
N ASP A 364 -3.62 21.95 18.18
CA ASP A 364 -4.46 21.27 19.17
C ASP A 364 -3.59 20.58 20.23
N PRO A 365 -3.56 21.08 21.48
CA PRO A 365 -2.80 20.47 22.57
C PRO A 365 -3.16 18.99 22.85
N ALA A 366 -4.38 18.55 22.51
CA ALA A 366 -4.80 17.16 22.70
C ALA A 366 -4.04 16.17 21.81
N LEU A 367 -3.43 16.64 20.71
CA LEU A 367 -2.62 15.81 19.82
C LEU A 367 -1.29 15.37 20.46
N ALA A 368 -0.83 16.02 21.52
CA ALA A 368 0.44 15.74 22.19
C ALA A 368 0.59 14.27 22.61
N ASP A 369 -0.50 13.67 23.08
CA ASP A 369 -0.55 12.31 23.63
C ASP A 369 -1.14 11.28 22.66
N ASN A 370 -1.44 11.71 21.41
CA ASN A 370 -1.97 10.80 20.39
C ASN A 370 -0.83 9.91 19.83
N GLN A 371 -0.78 8.67 20.34
CA GLN A 371 0.23 7.68 19.95
C GLN A 371 0.09 7.21 18.48
N LEU A 372 -1.05 7.45 17.83
CA LEU A 372 -1.26 7.08 16.42
C LEU A 372 -0.63 8.08 15.46
N ILE A 373 -0.30 9.30 15.95
CA ILE A 373 0.38 10.35 15.18
C ILE A 373 1.82 10.52 15.65
N PHE A 374 2.01 10.53 16.99
CA PHE A 374 3.30 10.76 17.66
C PHE A 374 3.63 9.62 18.62
N PRO A 375 3.87 8.39 18.11
CA PRO A 375 4.13 7.23 18.95
C PRO A 375 5.39 7.43 19.78
N THR A 376 5.34 6.98 21.04
CA THR A 376 6.54 6.85 21.88
C THR A 376 7.32 5.62 21.46
N GLU A 377 8.61 5.56 21.86
CA GLU A 377 9.43 4.37 21.66
C GLU A 377 8.83 3.12 22.31
N GLU A 378 8.16 3.29 23.46
CA GLU A 378 7.47 2.18 24.15
C GLU A 378 6.28 1.65 23.34
N PHE A 379 5.49 2.56 22.76
CA PHE A 379 4.38 2.19 21.89
C PHE A 379 4.88 1.46 20.62
N LEU A 380 5.97 1.94 20.01
CA LEU A 380 6.55 1.32 18.82
C LEU A 380 7.10 -0.10 19.07
N LYS A 381 7.45 -0.47 20.31
CA LYS A 381 7.82 -1.86 20.65
C LYS A 381 6.67 -2.85 20.48
N LEU A 382 5.42 -2.36 20.45
CA LEU A 382 4.24 -3.17 20.16
C LEU A 382 4.01 -3.36 18.66
N THR A 383 4.95 -2.93 17.81
CA THR A 383 4.78 -3.00 16.36
C THR A 383 5.95 -3.68 15.69
N GLN A 384 5.69 -4.30 14.54
CA GLN A 384 6.73 -4.89 13.70
C GLN A 384 6.53 -4.52 12.23
N GLY A 385 7.62 -4.14 11.57
CA GLY A 385 7.65 -4.00 10.11
C GLY A 385 7.76 -5.39 9.46
N PHE A 386 6.96 -5.64 8.43
CA PHE A 386 7.08 -6.85 7.64
C PHE A 386 8.38 -6.80 6.81
N ARG A 387 9.24 -7.82 6.93
CA ARG A 387 10.50 -7.85 6.19
C ARG A 387 10.32 -7.81 4.68
N ALA A 388 11.34 -7.39 3.97
CA ALA A 388 11.38 -7.55 2.53
C ALA A 388 11.34 -9.05 2.15
N LEU A 389 10.55 -9.36 1.14
CA LEU A 389 10.45 -10.70 0.55
C LEU A 389 11.33 -10.76 -0.70
N ASP A 390 11.93 -11.92 -0.98
CA ASP A 390 12.52 -12.16 -2.28
C ASP A 390 11.44 -12.40 -3.35
N ALA A 391 11.83 -12.42 -4.62
CA ALA A 391 10.86 -12.54 -5.72
C ALA A 391 10.07 -13.87 -5.71
N LYS A 392 10.65 -14.94 -5.20
CA LYS A 392 10.00 -16.26 -5.09
C LYS A 392 9.00 -16.26 -3.95
N GLU A 393 9.39 -15.76 -2.79
CA GLU A 393 8.52 -15.57 -1.62
C GLU A 393 7.35 -14.65 -1.95
N GLU A 394 7.64 -13.49 -2.57
CA GLU A 394 6.60 -12.54 -2.99
C GLU A 394 5.54 -13.19 -3.87
N GLN A 395 5.98 -13.97 -4.87
CA GLN A 395 5.05 -14.67 -5.76
C GLN A 395 4.26 -15.77 -5.03
N ALA A 396 4.92 -16.55 -4.17
CA ALA A 396 4.28 -17.64 -3.45
C ALA A 396 3.25 -17.12 -2.44
N PHE A 397 3.61 -16.11 -1.65
CA PHE A 397 2.79 -15.53 -0.61
C PHE A 397 1.58 -14.77 -1.20
N ALA A 398 1.82 -13.91 -2.19
CA ALA A 398 0.75 -13.23 -2.89
C ALA A 398 -0.24 -14.22 -3.53
N LYS A 399 0.25 -15.30 -4.16
CA LYS A 399 -0.61 -16.33 -4.74
C LYS A 399 -1.45 -17.06 -3.69
N ALA A 400 -0.87 -17.39 -2.53
CA ALA A 400 -1.58 -18.06 -1.45
C ALA A 400 -2.69 -17.16 -0.87
N PHE A 401 -2.38 -15.89 -0.60
CA PHE A 401 -3.34 -14.93 -0.09
C PHE A 401 -4.45 -14.62 -1.12
N GLN A 402 -4.10 -14.49 -2.40
CA GLN A 402 -5.08 -14.28 -3.47
C GLN A 402 -6.11 -15.40 -3.57
N LYS A 403 -5.75 -16.65 -3.33
CA LYS A 403 -6.73 -17.76 -3.28
C LYS A 403 -7.78 -17.54 -2.21
N ILE A 404 -7.37 -17.07 -1.01
CA ILE A 404 -8.31 -16.76 0.08
C ILE A 404 -9.24 -15.61 -0.34
N LYS A 405 -8.70 -14.55 -0.94
CA LYS A 405 -9.50 -13.40 -1.45
C LYS A 405 -10.57 -13.86 -2.46
N LEU A 406 -10.31 -14.89 -3.23
CA LEU A 406 -11.22 -15.45 -4.22
C LEU A 406 -12.19 -16.50 -3.65
N GLY A 407 -12.08 -16.86 -2.37
CA GLY A 407 -12.91 -17.87 -1.73
C GLY A 407 -12.60 -19.31 -2.18
N ALA A 408 -11.34 -19.59 -2.60
CA ALA A 408 -10.90 -20.87 -3.13
C ALA A 408 -9.96 -21.61 -2.16
#